data_41384bacffa91bac64b703074c0dc9f9
#
_entry.id   41384bacffa91bac64b703074c0dc9f9
#
_cell.length_a   1.000
_cell.length_b   1.000
_cell.length_c   1.000
_cell.angle_alpha   90.00
_cell.angle_beta   90.00
_cell.angle_gamma   90.00
#
_symmetry.space_group_name_H-M   'P 1'
#
loop_
_entity.id
_entity.type
_entity.pdbx_description
1 polymer ?
#
loop_
_entity_poly.entity_id
_entity_poly.type
_entity_poly.pdbx_seq_one_letter_code
_entity_poly.pdbx_strand_id
1 'polypeptide(L)'
;MSDIRTVNIRYVPQPYQREIHTAPFRFKVIVRGRRGGKTEEEIQGAVMDAVVNPGRHWLVGPNYRQIKAIAWTRLKAVLEVDKDWVFNEQELYAHNPNILDENGTPTRIELKGADKEDSLVGVALKSLRVDEAALVKNHVWAQVLRPMLADYQAPAYFYSTPRGKNWFYDLYMRGVNGDKGWKSWRQPTAINKYILPTEIEESKRDMTEMMFSQEIMAEFLSEETGVFKKIRQCIVGEYKQPIPGRYYVMGVDLAKTVDFTVLTVIDSVTREVVAWERFQDLAWSIQKLKVQQLAAKYNNALCVVDSTGVGDPIAEDLSRAGLSLWYQGDRPGFKFTNETKNQLINNLAIAIEQRRITFPNEAILVDELNAYEYSITDGGRIKYGAPDGKHDDACISLALACWALKSQLVEAQVLATVTESLDDRQGHGELVESNAVNEEYRGY
;
A
#
# COMPACT_ATOMS: atom_id res chain seq x y z
N MET A 1 5.74 53.12 1.90
CA MET A 1 4.58 52.32 2.31
C MET A 1 4.60 51.07 1.47
N SER A 2 4.87 49.91 2.05
CA SER A 2 4.84 48.65 1.32
C SER A 2 3.38 48.36 0.95
N ASP A 3 3.11 48.25 -0.33
CA ASP A 3 1.78 47.84 -0.81
C ASP A 3 1.45 46.47 -0.19
N ILE A 4 0.44 46.45 0.67
CA ILE A 4 -0.06 45.20 1.26
C ILE A 4 -0.78 44.44 0.15
N ARG A 5 -0.12 43.43 -0.40
CA ARG A 5 -0.72 42.54 -1.39
C ARG A 5 -1.51 41.45 -0.67
N THR A 6 -2.79 41.36 -0.95
CA THR A 6 -3.65 40.31 -0.40
C THR A 6 -3.70 39.15 -1.39
N VAL A 7 -3.17 37.99 -1.00
CA VAL A 7 -3.29 36.74 -1.75
C VAL A 7 -4.45 35.93 -1.17
N ASN A 8 -5.46 35.64 -1.99
CA ASN A 8 -6.62 34.87 -1.55
C ASN A 8 -6.36 33.39 -1.73
N ILE A 9 -6.02 32.71 -0.64
CA ILE A 9 -5.85 31.24 -0.61
C ILE A 9 -7.21 30.65 -0.20
N ARG A 10 -7.88 29.94 -1.11
CA ARG A 10 -9.17 29.25 -0.83
C ARG A 10 -8.98 28.01 0.03
N TYR A 11 -8.31 28.15 1.15
CA TYR A 11 -8.01 27.08 2.08
C TYR A 11 -8.57 27.37 3.46
N VAL A 12 -9.37 26.45 3.97
CA VAL A 12 -9.86 26.49 5.34
C VAL A 12 -9.24 25.33 6.11
N PRO A 13 -8.14 25.57 6.86
CA PRO A 13 -7.48 24.50 7.60
C PRO A 13 -8.41 23.94 8.67
N GLN A 14 -8.41 22.63 8.82
CA GLN A 14 -9.01 21.98 9.98
C GLN A 14 -8.25 22.39 11.26
N PRO A 15 -8.87 22.29 12.46
CA PRO A 15 -8.23 22.75 13.69
C PRO A 15 -6.81 22.21 13.90
N TYR A 16 -6.59 20.90 13.64
CA TYR A 16 -5.29 20.27 13.77
C TYR A 16 -4.25 20.74 12.75
N GLN A 17 -4.68 21.13 11.52
CA GLN A 17 -3.80 21.70 10.50
C GLN A 17 -3.43 23.14 10.88
N ARG A 18 -4.40 23.92 11.38
CA ARG A 18 -4.17 25.29 11.86
C ARG A 18 -3.13 25.30 12.97
N GLU A 19 -3.24 24.38 13.94
CA GLU A 19 -2.26 24.23 15.02
C GLU A 19 -0.83 24.07 14.45
N ILE A 20 -0.66 23.19 13.47
CA ILE A 20 0.65 22.91 12.86
C ILE A 20 1.18 24.11 12.09
N HIS A 21 0.32 24.78 11.29
CA HIS A 21 0.72 25.97 10.55
C HIS A 21 1.18 27.11 11.46
N THR A 22 0.50 27.32 12.59
CA THR A 22 0.77 28.44 13.50
C THR A 22 1.82 28.12 14.57
N ALA A 23 2.21 26.87 14.74
CA ALA A 23 3.18 26.46 15.76
C ALA A 23 4.57 27.09 15.51
N PRO A 24 5.19 27.76 16.51
CA PRO A 24 6.44 28.51 16.33
C PRO A 24 7.69 27.63 16.45
N PHE A 25 7.69 26.46 15.80
CA PHE A 25 8.81 25.52 15.82
C PHE A 25 9.49 25.45 14.46
N ARG A 26 10.81 25.40 14.45
CA ARG A 26 11.61 25.32 13.24
C ARG A 26 11.48 23.95 12.55
N PHE A 27 11.42 22.88 13.35
CA PHE A 27 11.31 21.50 12.85
C PHE A 27 10.00 20.90 13.34
N LYS A 28 9.17 20.48 12.40
CA LYS A 28 7.84 19.94 12.67
C LYS A 28 7.73 18.54 12.10
N VAL A 29 7.38 17.55 12.94
CA VAL A 29 7.24 16.15 12.54
C VAL A 29 5.78 15.73 12.66
N ILE A 30 5.18 15.42 11.53
CA ILE A 30 3.74 15.15 11.42
C ILE A 30 3.56 13.67 11.07
N VAL A 31 3.31 12.88 12.11
CA VAL A 31 2.99 11.45 12.00
C VAL A 31 1.49 11.31 11.91
N ARG A 32 0.98 10.91 10.74
CA ARG A 32 -0.47 10.88 10.54
C ARG A 32 -0.90 9.71 9.69
N GLY A 33 -2.04 9.10 10.04
CA GLY A 33 -2.63 7.99 9.31
C GLY A 33 -2.93 8.34 7.84
N ARG A 34 -3.14 7.32 7.01
CA ARG A 34 -3.53 7.49 5.60
C ARG A 34 -4.82 8.31 5.50
N ARG A 35 -4.95 9.12 4.43
CA ARG A 35 -6.10 10.03 4.23
C ARG A 35 -6.31 11.06 5.33
N GLY A 36 -5.37 11.20 6.26
CA GLY A 36 -5.44 12.21 7.33
C GLY A 36 -5.20 13.66 6.87
N GLY A 37 -5.06 13.94 5.56
CA GLY A 37 -4.92 15.30 5.01
C GLY A 37 -3.49 15.85 5.03
N LYS A 38 -2.46 14.99 5.05
CA LYS A 38 -1.04 15.39 5.01
C LYS A 38 -0.71 16.23 3.79
N THR A 39 -0.98 15.71 2.59
CA THR A 39 -0.62 16.34 1.32
C THR A 39 -1.30 17.71 1.13
N GLU A 40 -2.57 17.85 1.55
CA GLU A 40 -3.26 19.14 1.50
C GLU A 40 -2.58 20.16 2.42
N GLU A 41 -2.29 19.79 3.66
CA GLU A 41 -1.60 20.65 4.63
C GLU A 41 -0.21 21.05 4.14
N GLU A 42 0.52 20.12 3.54
CA GLU A 42 1.85 20.34 2.99
C GLU A 42 1.85 21.36 1.85
N ILE A 43 0.99 21.16 0.86
CA ILE A 43 0.89 22.03 -0.32
C ILE A 43 0.43 23.44 0.08
N GLN A 44 -0.65 23.53 0.87
CA GLN A 44 -1.16 24.83 1.33
C GLN A 44 -0.14 25.57 2.19
N GLY A 45 0.56 24.85 3.07
CA GLY A 45 1.62 25.41 3.87
C GLY A 45 2.82 25.89 3.04
N ALA A 46 3.20 25.20 1.94
CA ALA A 46 4.24 25.66 1.03
C ALA A 46 3.83 26.96 0.32
N VAL A 47 2.58 27.06 -0.11
CA VAL A 47 2.04 28.27 -0.74
C VAL A 47 2.03 29.45 0.26
N MET A 48 1.58 29.21 1.50
CA MET A 48 1.63 30.24 2.54
C MET A 48 3.06 30.71 2.81
N ASP A 49 4.02 29.81 2.94
CA ASP A 49 5.42 30.16 3.15
C ASP A 49 5.98 30.97 1.96
N ALA A 50 5.67 30.58 0.72
CA ALA A 50 6.14 31.26 -0.49
C ALA A 50 5.62 32.70 -0.61
N VAL A 51 4.44 32.98 -0.05
CA VAL A 51 3.85 34.32 -0.03
C VAL A 51 4.40 35.17 1.14
N VAL A 52 4.50 34.56 2.34
CA VAL A 52 4.87 35.28 3.56
C VAL A 52 6.40 35.46 3.68
N ASN A 53 7.17 34.54 3.19
CA ASN A 53 8.63 34.56 3.23
C ASN A 53 9.19 34.23 1.83
N PRO A 54 9.16 35.19 0.90
CA PRO A 54 9.54 34.94 -0.51
C PRO A 54 10.92 34.36 -0.67
N GLY A 55 11.06 33.49 -1.67
CA GLY A 55 12.31 32.80 -1.98
C GLY A 55 12.08 31.38 -2.50
N ARG A 56 13.02 30.48 -2.24
CA ARG A 56 12.97 29.11 -2.75
C ARG A 56 12.40 28.15 -1.69
N HIS A 57 11.36 27.40 -2.06
CA HIS A 57 10.66 26.44 -1.20
C HIS A 57 10.62 25.07 -1.90
N TRP A 58 10.96 24.02 -1.17
CA TRP A 58 10.94 22.66 -1.72
C TRP A 58 9.89 21.77 -1.07
N LEU A 59 9.23 21.01 -1.95
CA LEU A 59 8.43 19.83 -1.64
C LEU A 59 9.22 18.59 -2.11
N VAL A 60 9.68 17.76 -1.20
CA VAL A 60 10.55 16.61 -1.49
C VAL A 60 9.78 15.33 -1.21
N GLY A 61 9.65 14.45 -2.20
CA GLY A 61 9.12 13.11 -2.01
C GLY A 61 10.22 12.04 -2.13
N PRO A 62 9.91 10.77 -1.83
CA PRO A 62 10.86 9.67 -1.91
C PRO A 62 11.49 9.51 -3.30
N ASN A 63 10.71 9.76 -4.36
CA ASN A 63 11.19 9.80 -5.73
C ASN A 63 10.40 10.82 -6.56
N TYR A 64 11.01 11.24 -7.68
CA TYR A 64 10.46 12.28 -8.55
C TYR A 64 9.08 11.91 -9.15
N ARG A 65 8.87 10.65 -9.55
CA ARG A 65 7.60 10.19 -10.13
C ARG A 65 6.47 10.26 -9.10
N GLN A 66 6.75 9.87 -7.87
CA GLN A 66 5.76 9.85 -6.80
C GLN A 66 5.35 11.27 -6.40
N ILE A 67 6.30 12.16 -6.16
CA ILE A 67 5.97 13.55 -5.77
C ILE A 67 5.23 14.29 -6.90
N LYS A 68 5.59 14.05 -8.16
CA LYS A 68 4.86 14.57 -9.31
C LYS A 68 3.41 14.11 -9.31
N ALA A 69 3.17 12.82 -9.15
CA ALA A 69 1.82 12.25 -9.19
C ALA A 69 0.93 12.75 -8.05
N ILE A 70 1.51 12.94 -6.86
CA ILE A 70 0.77 13.29 -5.64
C ILE A 70 0.55 14.82 -5.55
N ALA A 71 1.60 15.62 -5.78
CA ALA A 71 1.59 17.02 -5.42
C ALA A 71 1.44 17.99 -6.61
N TRP A 72 1.93 17.66 -7.81
CA TRP A 72 2.01 18.64 -8.90
C TRP A 72 0.66 19.15 -9.37
N THR A 73 -0.27 18.27 -9.70
CA THR A 73 -1.62 18.65 -10.14
C THR A 73 -2.35 19.44 -9.05
N ARG A 74 -2.16 19.05 -7.79
CA ARG A 74 -2.79 19.71 -6.65
C ARG A 74 -2.21 21.09 -6.41
N LEU A 75 -0.88 21.25 -6.47
CA LEU A 75 -0.19 22.53 -6.36
C LEU A 75 -0.68 23.50 -7.42
N LYS A 76 -0.76 23.08 -8.68
CA LYS A 76 -1.31 23.90 -9.76
C LYS A 76 -2.72 24.38 -9.45
N ALA A 77 -3.62 23.47 -9.08
CA ALA A 77 -5.00 23.80 -8.76
C ALA A 77 -5.13 24.81 -7.61
N VAL A 78 -4.21 24.81 -6.65
CA VAL A 78 -4.16 25.80 -5.57
C VAL A 78 -3.66 27.16 -6.07
N LEU A 79 -2.64 27.17 -6.93
CA LEU A 79 -1.98 28.38 -7.41
C LEU A 79 -2.72 29.05 -8.56
N GLU A 80 -3.48 28.33 -9.38
CA GLU A 80 -4.28 28.86 -10.51
C GLU A 80 -5.36 29.89 -10.08
N VAL A 81 -5.64 29.97 -8.78
CA VAL A 81 -6.51 31.02 -8.23
C VAL A 81 -5.90 32.44 -8.40
N ASP A 82 -4.58 32.54 -8.39
CA ASP A 82 -3.80 33.72 -8.68
C ASP A 82 -3.08 33.55 -10.03
N LYS A 83 -3.50 34.33 -11.03
CA LYS A 83 -2.99 34.23 -12.41
C LYS A 83 -1.53 34.63 -12.59
N ASP A 84 -0.91 35.20 -11.57
CA ASP A 84 0.50 35.61 -11.61
C ASP A 84 1.48 34.45 -11.45
N TRP A 85 1.00 33.24 -11.09
CA TRP A 85 1.84 32.07 -11.00
C TRP A 85 2.13 31.46 -12.38
N VAL A 86 3.42 31.24 -12.65
CA VAL A 86 3.92 30.62 -13.88
C VAL A 86 4.47 29.24 -13.58
N PHE A 87 4.11 28.25 -14.41
CA PHE A 87 4.42 26.84 -14.18
C PHE A 87 5.47 26.33 -15.18
N ASN A 88 6.44 25.58 -14.68
CA ASN A 88 7.37 24.79 -15.51
C ASN A 88 7.07 23.31 -15.35
N GLU A 89 6.48 22.71 -16.37
CA GLU A 89 6.05 21.30 -16.39
C GLU A 89 7.23 20.31 -16.47
N GLN A 90 8.35 20.76 -17.01
CA GLN A 90 9.52 19.89 -17.18
C GLN A 90 10.32 19.75 -15.90
N GLU A 91 10.55 20.86 -15.20
CA GLU A 91 11.34 20.90 -13.96
C GLU A 91 10.46 20.87 -12.69
N LEU A 92 9.14 20.86 -12.85
CA LEU A 92 8.13 20.83 -11.79
C LEU A 92 8.33 21.93 -10.74
N TYR A 93 8.31 23.17 -11.19
CA TYR A 93 8.24 24.30 -10.28
C TYR A 93 7.18 25.33 -10.72
N ALA A 94 6.65 26.04 -9.74
CA ALA A 94 5.83 27.21 -9.93
C ALA A 94 6.56 28.42 -9.34
N HIS A 95 6.55 29.58 -10.04
CA HIS A 95 7.09 30.82 -9.53
C HIS A 95 6.12 31.97 -9.74
N ASN A 96 6.23 32.99 -8.90
CA ASN A 96 5.46 34.23 -9.06
C ASN A 96 6.42 35.41 -9.24
N PRO A 97 6.46 36.03 -10.44
CA PRO A 97 7.39 37.10 -10.75
C PRO A 97 7.15 38.38 -9.98
N ASN A 98 5.97 38.53 -9.36
CA ASN A 98 5.56 39.71 -8.61
C ASN A 98 5.79 39.57 -7.10
N ILE A 99 6.18 38.41 -6.61
CA ILE A 99 6.52 38.12 -5.21
C ILE A 99 8.02 37.91 -5.14
N LEU A 100 8.77 38.92 -4.69
CA LEU A 100 10.22 38.91 -4.72
C LEU A 100 10.81 38.76 -3.32
N ASP A 101 11.93 38.05 -3.23
CA ASP A 101 12.75 37.99 -2.01
C ASP A 101 13.56 39.27 -1.80
N GLU A 102 14.37 39.35 -0.75
CA GLU A 102 15.23 40.47 -0.40
C GLU A 102 16.29 40.81 -1.45
N ASN A 103 16.56 39.91 -2.38
CA ASN A 103 17.52 40.05 -3.49
C ASN A 103 16.82 40.37 -4.81
N GLY A 104 15.51 40.54 -4.82
CA GLY A 104 14.71 40.77 -6.02
C GLY A 104 14.48 39.52 -6.85
N THR A 105 14.69 38.30 -6.28
CA THR A 105 14.46 37.02 -6.97
C THR A 105 13.01 36.58 -6.78
N PRO A 106 12.30 36.16 -7.84
CA PRO A 106 10.95 35.64 -7.74
C PRO A 106 10.84 34.42 -6.81
N THR A 107 9.81 34.44 -5.96
CA THR A 107 9.50 33.29 -5.12
C THR A 107 9.15 32.08 -5.97
N ARG A 108 9.56 30.89 -5.55
CA ARG A 108 9.27 29.62 -6.26
C ARG A 108 9.09 28.44 -5.34
N ILE A 109 8.18 27.56 -5.75
CA ILE A 109 7.90 26.27 -5.12
C ILE A 109 8.33 25.18 -6.09
N GLU A 110 9.24 24.30 -5.68
CA GLU A 110 9.80 23.25 -6.52
C GLU A 110 9.52 21.87 -5.92
N LEU A 111 9.15 20.91 -6.80
CA LEU A 111 9.00 19.52 -6.44
C LEU A 111 10.30 18.76 -6.75
N LYS A 112 10.81 18.00 -5.79
CA LYS A 112 12.07 17.25 -5.90
C LYS A 112 11.89 15.80 -5.46
N GLY A 113 12.63 14.87 -6.09
CA GLY A 113 12.72 13.48 -5.66
C GLY A 113 14.00 13.24 -4.87
N ALA A 114 13.90 12.55 -3.74
CA ALA A 114 15.05 12.18 -2.91
C ALA A 114 15.89 11.03 -3.50
N ASP A 115 15.43 10.42 -4.59
CA ASP A 115 16.12 9.32 -5.29
C ASP A 115 17.32 9.79 -6.13
N LYS A 116 17.43 11.10 -6.44
CA LYS A 116 18.52 11.69 -7.20
C LYS A 116 19.24 12.74 -6.36
N GLU A 117 20.07 12.29 -5.45
CA GLU A 117 20.73 13.10 -4.42
C GLU A 117 21.60 14.23 -5.03
N ASP A 118 22.34 13.93 -6.11
CA ASP A 118 23.21 14.90 -6.81
C ASP A 118 22.43 16.11 -7.37
N SER A 119 21.13 15.94 -7.63
CA SER A 119 20.26 17.04 -8.10
C SER A 119 19.74 17.94 -6.99
N LEU A 120 20.01 17.60 -5.74
CA LEU A 120 19.51 18.32 -4.57
C LEU A 120 20.52 19.26 -3.92
N VAL A 121 21.73 19.38 -4.45
CA VAL A 121 22.80 20.18 -3.82
C VAL A 121 22.85 21.62 -4.34
N GLY A 122 23.39 22.53 -3.53
CA GLY A 122 23.88 23.82 -3.98
C GLY A 122 22.89 24.99 -3.94
N VAL A 123 21.77 24.90 -3.21
CA VAL A 123 20.83 26.01 -3.05
C VAL A 123 20.46 26.24 -1.57
N ALA A 124 20.18 27.51 -1.24
CA ALA A 124 19.61 27.86 0.06
C ALA A 124 18.08 27.90 -0.02
N LEU A 125 17.41 27.36 1.00
CA LEU A 125 15.96 27.25 1.06
C LEU A 125 15.35 28.15 2.12
N LYS A 126 14.18 28.71 1.82
CA LYS A 126 13.34 29.45 2.79
C LYS A 126 12.36 28.54 3.53
N SER A 127 11.98 27.41 2.96
CA SER A 127 11.32 26.28 3.69
C SER A 127 11.50 24.96 2.96
N LEU A 128 11.38 23.88 3.71
CA LEU A 128 11.46 22.52 3.20
C LEU A 128 10.29 21.69 3.75
N ARG A 129 9.64 20.92 2.89
CA ARG A 129 8.68 19.88 3.25
C ARG A 129 9.09 18.57 2.66
N VAL A 130 9.05 17.52 3.48
CA VAL A 130 9.42 16.16 3.08
C VAL A 130 8.19 15.27 3.23
N ASP A 131 7.58 14.93 2.10
CA ASP A 131 6.45 13.99 2.04
C ASP A 131 6.95 12.55 2.10
N GLU A 132 6.17 11.68 2.77
CA GLU A 132 6.52 10.29 3.06
C GLU A 132 7.96 10.16 3.57
N ALA A 133 8.34 11.00 4.54
CA ALA A 133 9.69 11.12 5.08
C ALA A 133 10.26 9.78 5.57
N ALA A 134 9.41 8.89 6.11
CA ALA A 134 9.84 7.56 6.53
C ALA A 134 10.39 6.68 5.39
N LEU A 135 10.13 7.02 4.13
CA LEU A 135 10.62 6.33 2.94
C LEU A 135 11.88 6.99 2.32
N VAL A 136 12.23 8.17 2.79
CA VAL A 136 13.46 8.86 2.37
C VAL A 136 14.63 8.31 3.20
N LYS A 137 15.80 8.17 2.59
CA LYS A 137 16.99 7.68 3.30
C LYS A 137 17.52 8.73 4.27
N ASN A 138 17.97 8.31 5.45
CA ASN A 138 18.44 9.21 6.52
C ASN A 138 19.56 10.15 6.05
N HIS A 139 20.54 9.66 5.29
CA HIS A 139 21.68 10.48 4.86
C HIS A 139 21.25 11.63 3.93
N VAL A 140 20.17 11.46 3.13
CA VAL A 140 19.62 12.55 2.31
C VAL A 140 19.17 13.72 3.18
N TRP A 141 18.49 13.42 4.29
CA TRP A 141 18.16 14.46 5.25
C TRP A 141 19.41 15.07 5.89
N ALA A 142 20.25 14.24 6.47
CA ALA A 142 21.34 14.72 7.32
C ALA A 142 22.46 15.44 6.54
N GLN A 143 22.81 14.96 5.35
CA GLN A 143 23.97 15.40 4.59
C GLN A 143 23.60 16.33 3.42
N VAL A 144 22.38 16.24 2.87
CA VAL A 144 21.97 17.02 1.72
C VAL A 144 20.97 18.11 2.09
N LEU A 145 19.79 17.75 2.59
CA LEU A 145 18.70 18.71 2.80
C LEU A 145 18.91 19.62 4.02
N ARG A 146 19.43 19.07 5.11
CA ARG A 146 19.64 19.83 6.36
C ARG A 146 20.59 21.02 6.21
N PRO A 147 21.75 20.93 5.50
CA PRO A 147 22.63 22.06 5.25
C PRO A 147 21.97 23.21 4.48
N MET A 148 21.09 22.93 3.54
CA MET A 148 20.40 23.93 2.70
C MET A 148 19.48 24.88 3.48
N LEU A 149 19.18 24.57 4.72
CA LEU A 149 18.36 25.37 5.63
C LEU A 149 19.18 26.30 6.52
N ALA A 150 20.52 26.24 6.42
CA ALA A 150 21.40 26.91 7.36
C ALA A 150 21.39 28.44 7.20
N ASP A 151 21.47 28.94 5.96
CA ASP A 151 21.63 30.34 5.64
C ASP A 151 20.46 31.20 6.14
N TYR A 152 19.25 30.68 5.99
CA TYR A 152 18.03 31.37 6.43
C TYR A 152 17.46 30.83 7.75
N GLN A 153 18.12 29.89 8.40
CA GLN A 153 17.54 29.14 9.53
C GLN A 153 16.13 28.62 9.22
N ALA A 154 15.93 28.19 7.99
CA ALA A 154 14.63 27.88 7.42
C ALA A 154 13.94 26.70 8.14
N PRO A 155 12.60 26.71 8.22
CA PRO A 155 11.84 25.63 8.81
C PRO A 155 11.85 24.38 7.92
N ALA A 156 11.74 23.19 8.56
CA ALA A 156 11.47 21.95 7.87
C ALA A 156 10.30 21.20 8.51
N TYR A 157 9.50 20.60 7.62
CA TYR A 157 8.30 19.83 7.96
C TYR A 157 8.45 18.42 7.40
N PHE A 158 8.21 17.41 8.24
CA PHE A 158 8.32 16.01 7.88
C PHE A 158 6.96 15.34 8.00
N TYR A 159 6.41 14.88 6.89
CA TYR A 159 5.12 14.23 6.83
C TYR A 159 5.29 12.75 6.49
N SER A 160 4.71 11.84 7.27
CA SER A 160 4.66 10.43 6.92
C SER A 160 3.60 9.67 7.72
N THR A 161 3.23 8.49 7.23
CA THR A 161 2.76 7.40 8.07
C THR A 161 3.98 6.74 8.74
N PRO A 162 3.85 6.12 9.91
CA PRO A 162 4.95 5.37 10.54
C PRO A 162 5.45 4.23 9.64
N ARG A 163 6.75 3.94 9.73
CA ARG A 163 7.39 2.78 9.07
C ARG A 163 8.43 2.19 10.01
N GLY A 164 7.96 1.45 11.03
CA GLY A 164 8.82 0.99 12.11
C GLY A 164 9.53 2.13 12.84
N LYS A 165 10.58 1.80 13.59
CA LYS A 165 11.38 2.77 14.35
C LYS A 165 12.65 3.17 13.57
N ASN A 166 12.48 3.78 12.40
CA ASN A 166 13.56 4.31 11.57
C ASN A 166 13.92 5.76 11.95
N TRP A 167 14.79 6.42 11.18
CA TRP A 167 15.22 7.79 11.41
C TRP A 167 14.08 8.82 11.55
N PHE A 168 12.93 8.59 10.89
CA PHE A 168 11.74 9.43 11.03
C PHE A 168 11.14 9.32 12.44
N TYR A 169 11.20 8.11 13.03
CA TYR A 169 10.86 7.91 14.44
C TYR A 169 11.82 8.69 15.36
N ASP A 170 13.11 8.71 15.05
CA ASP A 170 14.09 9.47 15.84
C ASP A 170 13.78 10.97 15.79
N LEU A 171 13.41 11.50 14.62
CA LEU A 171 12.95 12.90 14.51
C LEU A 171 11.66 13.13 15.30
N TYR A 172 10.71 12.20 15.24
CA TYR A 172 9.49 12.29 16.03
C TYR A 172 9.80 12.34 17.53
N MET A 173 10.72 11.51 18.02
CA MET A 173 11.12 11.50 19.44
C MET A 173 11.78 12.80 19.86
N ARG A 174 12.48 13.52 18.99
CA ARG A 174 13.02 14.86 19.31
C ARG A 174 11.93 15.84 19.71
N GLY A 175 10.83 15.87 18.99
CA GLY A 175 9.70 16.73 19.34
C GLY A 175 8.92 16.27 20.56
N VAL A 176 8.84 14.94 20.80
CA VAL A 176 8.26 14.34 22.00
C VAL A 176 9.09 14.67 23.25
N ASN A 177 10.43 14.56 23.13
CA ASN A 177 11.36 14.85 24.22
C ASN A 177 11.52 16.36 24.51
N GLY A 178 10.93 17.23 23.69
CA GLY A 178 10.99 18.67 23.87
C GLY A 178 12.32 19.29 23.43
N ASP A 179 13.04 18.69 22.48
CA ASP A 179 14.25 19.27 21.91
C ASP A 179 13.98 20.69 21.40
N LYS A 180 14.90 21.62 21.69
CA LYS A 180 14.75 23.00 21.29
C LYS A 180 14.50 23.18 19.79
N GLY A 181 13.39 23.82 19.44
CA GLY A 181 12.99 24.08 18.05
C GLY A 181 12.27 22.92 17.35
N TRP A 182 12.02 21.81 18.06
CA TRP A 182 11.30 20.66 17.54
C TRP A 182 9.91 20.51 18.14
N LYS A 183 8.96 20.07 17.32
CA LYS A 183 7.62 19.68 17.76
C LYS A 183 7.11 18.55 16.90
N SER A 184 6.46 17.59 17.54
CA SER A 184 5.90 16.41 16.88
C SER A 184 4.41 16.25 17.18
N TRP A 185 3.68 15.79 16.17
CA TRP A 185 2.27 15.44 16.30
C TRP A 185 2.06 14.02 15.79
N ARG A 186 1.26 13.24 16.51
CA ARG A 186 0.79 11.93 16.07
C ARG A 186 -0.73 11.94 16.03
N GLN A 187 -1.30 11.66 14.87
CA GLN A 187 -2.73 11.84 14.60
C GLN A 187 -3.26 10.67 13.77
N PRO A 188 -4.30 9.96 14.23
CA PRO A 188 -4.94 8.89 13.46
C PRO A 188 -5.70 9.46 12.25
N THR A 189 -6.10 8.60 11.32
CA THR A 189 -6.95 8.95 10.18
C THR A 189 -8.26 9.63 10.59
N ALA A 190 -8.84 9.22 11.71
CA ALA A 190 -10.08 9.76 12.25
C ALA A 190 -10.03 11.27 12.60
N ILE A 191 -8.83 11.89 12.67
CA ILE A 191 -8.70 13.34 12.85
C ILE A 191 -9.31 14.11 11.68
N ASN A 192 -9.34 13.50 10.48
CA ASN A 192 -9.90 14.09 9.29
C ASN A 192 -11.43 13.88 9.25
N LYS A 193 -12.19 14.92 9.54
CA LYS A 193 -13.66 14.90 9.58
C LYS A 193 -14.34 14.52 8.24
N TYR A 194 -13.61 14.54 7.13
CA TYR A 194 -14.13 14.15 5.81
C TYR A 194 -14.07 12.64 5.57
N ILE A 195 -13.43 11.88 6.46
CA ILE A 195 -13.43 10.42 6.42
C ILE A 195 -14.56 9.90 7.32
N LEU A 196 -15.47 9.15 6.72
CA LEU A 196 -16.58 8.58 7.46
C LEU A 196 -16.08 7.49 8.44
N PRO A 197 -16.65 7.40 9.65
CA PRO A 197 -16.29 6.33 10.59
C PRO A 197 -16.49 4.92 10.01
N THR A 198 -17.47 4.73 9.12
CA THR A 198 -17.71 3.47 8.40
C THR A 198 -16.53 3.05 7.55
N GLU A 199 -15.85 3.97 6.86
CA GLU A 199 -14.65 3.68 6.07
C GLU A 199 -13.50 3.19 6.95
N ILE A 200 -13.39 3.72 8.16
CA ILE A 200 -12.38 3.28 9.13
C ILE A 200 -12.68 1.86 9.63
N GLU A 201 -13.94 1.56 9.91
CA GLU A 201 -14.37 0.21 10.33
C GLU A 201 -14.21 -0.82 9.19
N GLU A 202 -14.49 -0.44 7.96
CA GLU A 202 -14.24 -1.29 6.78
C GLU A 202 -12.75 -1.55 6.59
N SER A 203 -11.91 -0.51 6.69
CA SER A 203 -10.46 -0.65 6.64
C SER A 203 -9.93 -1.63 7.71
N LYS A 204 -10.55 -1.67 8.88
CA LYS A 204 -10.19 -2.62 9.94
C LYS A 204 -10.50 -4.08 9.56
N ARG A 205 -11.52 -4.30 8.72
CA ARG A 205 -11.85 -5.65 8.21
C ARG A 205 -10.89 -6.12 7.12
N ASP A 206 -10.29 -5.17 6.41
CA ASP A 206 -9.41 -5.45 5.27
C ASP A 206 -7.91 -5.45 5.62
N MET A 207 -7.58 -5.14 6.87
CA MET A 207 -6.21 -5.03 7.35
C MET A 207 -5.96 -5.96 8.52
N THR A 208 -4.69 -6.37 8.73
CA THR A 208 -4.27 -6.94 9.99
C THR A 208 -4.30 -5.88 11.09
N GLU A 209 -4.41 -6.29 12.35
CA GLU A 209 -4.36 -5.37 13.49
C GLU A 209 -3.08 -4.50 13.46
N MET A 210 -1.95 -5.10 13.09
CA MET A 210 -0.68 -4.41 12.92
C MET A 210 -0.74 -3.34 11.81
N MET A 211 -1.25 -3.68 10.63
CA MET A 211 -1.40 -2.71 9.54
C MET A 211 -2.37 -1.59 9.90
N PHE A 212 -3.48 -1.92 10.54
CA PHE A 212 -4.46 -0.93 10.99
C PHE A 212 -3.85 0.04 12.00
N SER A 213 -3.11 -0.47 12.99
CA SER A 213 -2.38 0.36 13.96
C SER A 213 -1.39 1.31 13.27
N GLN A 214 -0.61 0.81 12.31
CA GLN A 214 0.38 1.64 11.60
C GLN A 214 -0.26 2.64 10.64
N GLU A 215 -1.13 2.16 9.73
CA GLU A 215 -1.60 2.97 8.60
C GLU A 215 -2.77 3.90 8.98
N ILE A 216 -3.64 3.46 9.90
CA ILE A 216 -4.85 4.20 10.29
C ILE A 216 -4.66 4.91 11.63
N MET A 217 -4.11 4.22 12.64
CA MET A 217 -3.92 4.80 13.97
C MET A 217 -2.60 5.57 14.11
N ALA A 218 -1.75 5.54 13.07
CA ALA A 218 -0.45 6.22 13.03
C ALA A 218 0.49 5.80 14.18
N GLU A 219 0.53 4.52 14.52
CA GLU A 219 1.37 3.99 15.59
C GLU A 219 2.70 3.47 15.06
N PHE A 220 3.78 3.80 15.78
CA PHE A 220 5.08 3.20 15.51
C PHE A 220 5.14 1.80 16.11
N LEU A 221 5.26 0.80 15.24
CA LEU A 221 5.35 -0.59 15.66
C LEU A 221 6.77 -0.94 16.08
N SER A 222 6.90 -1.83 17.06
CA SER A 222 8.18 -2.46 17.44
C SER A 222 8.38 -3.75 16.63
N GLU A 223 9.63 -4.09 16.31
CA GLU A 223 10.01 -5.26 15.51
C GLU A 223 9.72 -6.63 16.17
N GLU A 224 9.28 -6.65 17.43
CA GLU A 224 9.17 -7.86 18.24
C GLU A 224 7.88 -8.68 18.07
N THR A 225 7.12 -8.50 17.02
CA THR A 225 5.87 -9.23 16.86
C THR A 225 5.86 -10.08 15.60
N GLY A 226 5.78 -11.42 15.73
CA GLY A 226 5.57 -12.34 14.62
C GLY A 226 4.40 -11.90 13.72
N VAL A 227 4.45 -12.27 12.47
CA VAL A 227 3.50 -11.83 11.41
C VAL A 227 2.09 -12.34 11.69
N PHE A 228 1.98 -13.60 12.11
CA PHE A 228 0.68 -14.25 12.30
C PHE A 228 0.25 -14.20 13.77
N LYS A 229 -0.93 -13.67 14.02
CA LYS A 229 -1.55 -13.61 15.34
C LYS A 229 -2.68 -14.62 15.43
N LYS A 230 -2.99 -15.07 16.65
CA LYS A 230 -4.14 -15.96 16.93
C LYS A 230 -4.06 -17.34 16.23
N ILE A 231 -2.90 -17.80 15.83
CA ILE A 231 -2.66 -19.10 15.15
C ILE A 231 -3.38 -20.23 15.88
N ARG A 232 -3.22 -20.31 17.23
CA ARG A 232 -3.85 -21.37 18.05
C ARG A 232 -5.36 -21.44 17.94
N GLN A 233 -6.01 -20.33 17.61
CA GLN A 233 -7.47 -20.25 17.47
C GLN A 233 -7.97 -20.79 16.14
N CYS A 234 -7.06 -20.98 15.17
CA CYS A 234 -7.33 -21.55 13.86
C CYS A 234 -7.01 -23.05 13.82
N ILE A 235 -6.39 -23.60 14.88
CA ILE A 235 -6.05 -25.03 14.95
C ILE A 235 -7.32 -25.78 15.35
N VAL A 236 -8.03 -26.27 14.34
CA VAL A 236 -9.30 -27.00 14.49
C VAL A 236 -9.45 -27.99 13.35
N GLY A 237 -10.03 -29.14 13.63
CA GLY A 237 -10.44 -30.12 12.63
C GLY A 237 -9.38 -31.19 12.34
N GLU A 238 -9.69 -31.97 11.32
CA GLU A 238 -8.89 -33.10 10.83
C GLU A 238 -8.91 -33.09 9.31
N TYR A 239 -7.98 -33.82 8.68
CA TYR A 239 -7.99 -34.03 7.23
C TYR A 239 -9.25 -34.80 6.81
N LYS A 240 -9.87 -34.37 5.72
CA LYS A 240 -11.16 -34.88 5.25
C LYS A 240 -11.10 -35.40 3.84
N GLN A 241 -11.88 -36.43 3.53
CA GLN A 241 -12.07 -36.88 2.16
C GLN A 241 -12.91 -35.84 1.38
N PRO A 242 -12.73 -35.77 0.05
CA PRO A 242 -13.51 -34.85 -0.76
C PRO A 242 -15.00 -35.21 -0.77
N ILE A 243 -15.83 -34.19 -0.80
CA ILE A 243 -17.29 -34.31 -0.94
C ILE A 243 -17.63 -34.07 -2.42
N PRO A 244 -18.34 -34.96 -3.10
CA PRO A 244 -18.75 -34.77 -4.48
C PRO A 244 -19.48 -33.44 -4.72
N GLY A 245 -19.14 -32.74 -5.81
CA GLY A 245 -19.75 -31.46 -6.17
C GLY A 245 -19.29 -30.25 -5.37
N ARG A 246 -18.37 -30.44 -4.40
CA ARG A 246 -17.78 -29.33 -3.62
C ARG A 246 -16.55 -28.77 -4.33
N TYR A 247 -16.35 -27.47 -4.21
CA TYR A 247 -15.18 -26.78 -4.75
C TYR A 247 -14.04 -26.75 -3.74
N TYR A 248 -12.84 -26.96 -4.25
CA TYR A 248 -11.61 -26.94 -3.47
C TYR A 248 -10.57 -26.04 -4.14
N VAL A 249 -9.69 -25.49 -3.34
CA VAL A 249 -8.52 -24.74 -3.82
C VAL A 249 -7.26 -25.40 -3.27
N MET A 250 -6.17 -25.30 -4.02
CA MET A 250 -4.89 -25.89 -3.63
C MET A 250 -3.76 -24.88 -3.82
N GLY A 251 -2.98 -24.65 -2.78
CA GLY A 251 -1.70 -23.93 -2.85
C GLY A 251 -0.56 -24.92 -3.06
N VAL A 252 0.34 -24.60 -3.97
CA VAL A 252 1.47 -25.44 -4.35
C VAL A 252 2.75 -24.63 -4.25
N ASP A 253 3.56 -24.91 -3.25
CA ASP A 253 4.92 -24.40 -3.14
C ASP A 253 5.89 -25.47 -3.62
N LEU A 254 6.72 -25.15 -4.63
CA LEU A 254 7.57 -26.11 -5.34
C LEU A 254 9.04 -25.92 -4.97
N ALA A 255 9.68 -27.01 -4.54
CA ALA A 255 11.11 -27.03 -4.28
C ALA A 255 11.83 -28.21 -4.94
N LYS A 256 13.14 -28.07 -5.18
CA LYS A 256 13.94 -29.10 -5.85
C LYS A 256 14.79 -29.93 -4.88
N THR A 257 15.65 -29.30 -4.09
CA THR A 257 16.70 -30.03 -3.34
C THR A 257 16.89 -29.58 -1.90
N VAL A 258 16.74 -28.30 -1.58
CA VAL A 258 17.01 -27.74 -0.25
C VAL A 258 15.74 -27.57 0.56
N ASP A 259 14.69 -27.05 -0.08
CA ASP A 259 13.40 -26.80 0.52
C ASP A 259 12.41 -27.95 0.23
N PHE A 260 11.24 -27.87 0.82
CA PHE A 260 10.20 -28.89 0.65
C PHE A 260 9.14 -28.43 -0.32
N THR A 261 8.68 -29.34 -1.17
CA THR A 261 7.43 -29.12 -1.89
C THR A 261 6.27 -29.37 -0.93
N VAL A 262 5.37 -28.40 -0.83
CA VAL A 262 4.19 -28.47 0.04
C VAL A 262 2.91 -28.22 -0.76
N LEU A 263 1.93 -29.07 -0.55
CA LEU A 263 0.60 -29.00 -1.14
C LEU A 263 -0.43 -28.81 -0.01
N THR A 264 -1.23 -27.74 -0.07
CA THR A 264 -2.28 -27.47 0.92
C THR A 264 -3.62 -27.33 0.21
N VAL A 265 -4.61 -28.15 0.57
CA VAL A 265 -5.96 -28.10 0.00
C VAL A 265 -6.94 -27.54 1.01
N ILE A 266 -7.74 -26.55 0.58
CA ILE A 266 -8.79 -25.91 1.38
C ILE A 266 -10.14 -26.15 0.73
N ASP A 267 -11.12 -26.52 1.54
CA ASP A 267 -12.53 -26.54 1.15
C ASP A 267 -13.05 -25.10 1.05
N SER A 268 -13.52 -24.68 -0.12
CA SER A 268 -13.91 -23.29 -0.38
C SER A 268 -15.16 -22.85 0.39
N VAL A 269 -15.99 -23.79 0.86
CA VAL A 269 -17.22 -23.53 1.61
C VAL A 269 -16.95 -23.42 3.11
N THR A 270 -16.31 -24.47 3.69
CA THR A 270 -16.03 -24.50 5.13
C THR A 270 -14.76 -23.72 5.51
N ARG A 271 -13.90 -23.46 4.53
CA ARG A 271 -12.60 -22.80 4.69
C ARG A 271 -11.65 -23.55 5.62
N GLU A 272 -11.81 -24.86 5.69
CA GLU A 272 -10.95 -25.78 6.42
C GLU A 272 -9.87 -26.34 5.51
N VAL A 273 -8.64 -26.45 6.01
CA VAL A 273 -7.60 -27.25 5.36
C VAL A 273 -7.99 -28.71 5.48
N VAL A 274 -8.26 -29.37 4.35
CA VAL A 274 -8.76 -30.73 4.28
C VAL A 274 -7.72 -31.74 3.84
N ALA A 275 -6.61 -31.29 3.26
CA ALA A 275 -5.46 -32.13 2.93
C ALA A 275 -4.17 -31.32 2.94
N TRP A 276 -3.08 -32.00 3.26
CA TRP A 276 -1.75 -31.43 3.29
C TRP A 276 -0.74 -32.52 2.95
N GLU A 277 0.19 -32.25 2.03
CA GLU A 277 1.30 -33.13 1.70
C GLU A 277 2.60 -32.34 1.69
N ARG A 278 3.67 -32.93 2.22
CA ARG A 278 5.02 -32.37 2.21
C ARG A 278 6.02 -33.42 1.80
N PHE A 279 6.89 -33.10 0.86
CA PHE A 279 7.91 -34.02 0.38
C PHE A 279 9.13 -33.26 -0.13
N GLN A 280 10.26 -33.96 -0.25
CA GLN A 280 11.55 -33.40 -0.67
C GLN A 280 12.25 -34.40 -1.60
N ASP A 281 13.23 -33.92 -2.37
CA ASP A 281 14.12 -34.74 -3.23
C ASP A 281 13.41 -35.62 -4.27
N LEU A 282 12.28 -35.14 -4.80
CA LEU A 282 11.58 -35.86 -5.87
C LEU A 282 11.86 -35.21 -7.23
N ALA A 283 11.99 -36.03 -8.27
CA ALA A 283 12.07 -35.56 -9.65
C ALA A 283 10.81 -34.73 -10.02
N TRP A 284 10.98 -33.69 -10.84
CA TRP A 284 9.88 -32.82 -11.27
C TRP A 284 8.70 -33.58 -11.89
N SER A 285 8.95 -34.67 -12.60
CA SER A 285 7.88 -35.52 -13.15
C SER A 285 7.01 -36.14 -12.08
N ILE A 286 7.62 -36.58 -10.96
CA ILE A 286 6.90 -37.14 -9.82
C ILE A 286 6.16 -36.06 -9.04
N GLN A 287 6.77 -34.89 -8.84
CA GLN A 287 6.12 -33.80 -8.20
C GLN A 287 4.87 -33.33 -8.98
N LYS A 288 4.99 -33.15 -10.31
CA LYS A 288 3.85 -32.83 -11.17
C LYS A 288 2.73 -33.87 -11.07
N LEU A 289 3.08 -35.15 -11.07
CA LEU A 289 2.10 -36.22 -10.92
C LEU A 289 1.36 -36.15 -9.56
N LYS A 290 2.07 -35.88 -8.46
CA LYS A 290 1.46 -35.72 -7.13
C LYS A 290 0.49 -34.52 -7.09
N VAL A 291 0.90 -33.39 -7.66
CA VAL A 291 0.03 -32.20 -7.77
C VAL A 291 -1.26 -32.56 -8.54
N GLN A 292 -1.14 -33.21 -9.70
CA GLN A 292 -2.29 -33.62 -10.51
C GLN A 292 -3.19 -34.62 -9.77
N GLN A 293 -2.61 -35.62 -9.11
CA GLN A 293 -3.37 -36.64 -8.37
C GLN A 293 -4.14 -35.99 -7.19
N LEU A 294 -3.50 -35.12 -6.43
CA LEU A 294 -4.17 -34.45 -5.31
C LEU A 294 -5.26 -33.50 -5.79
N ALA A 295 -5.02 -32.71 -6.84
CA ALA A 295 -6.03 -31.85 -7.43
C ALA A 295 -7.24 -32.66 -7.96
N ALA A 296 -6.99 -33.73 -8.70
CA ALA A 296 -8.04 -34.61 -9.22
C ALA A 296 -8.85 -35.26 -8.07
N LYS A 297 -8.18 -35.73 -7.02
CA LYS A 297 -8.84 -36.28 -5.83
C LYS A 297 -9.83 -35.29 -5.22
N TYR A 298 -9.48 -34.02 -5.16
CA TYR A 298 -10.33 -32.95 -4.60
C TYR A 298 -11.08 -32.19 -5.72
N ASN A 299 -11.83 -32.95 -6.53
CA ASN A 299 -12.77 -32.47 -7.55
C ASN A 299 -12.16 -31.50 -8.56
N ASN A 300 -10.91 -31.70 -8.98
CA ASN A 300 -10.12 -30.79 -9.83
C ASN A 300 -9.93 -29.40 -9.18
N ALA A 301 -9.41 -29.42 -7.97
CA ALA A 301 -9.15 -28.19 -7.19
C ALA A 301 -8.45 -27.12 -8.02
N LEU A 302 -8.87 -25.86 -7.88
CA LEU A 302 -8.16 -24.74 -8.47
C LEU A 302 -6.80 -24.56 -7.78
N CYS A 303 -5.72 -24.66 -8.55
CA CYS A 303 -4.35 -24.64 -8.02
C CYS A 303 -3.68 -23.27 -8.22
N VAL A 304 -3.10 -22.72 -7.16
CA VAL A 304 -2.15 -21.61 -7.22
C VAL A 304 -0.76 -22.16 -6.99
N VAL A 305 0.06 -22.15 -8.02
CA VAL A 305 1.42 -22.70 -8.02
C VAL A 305 2.41 -21.54 -7.95
N ASP A 306 3.47 -21.66 -7.11
CA ASP A 306 4.60 -20.74 -7.22
C ASP A 306 5.26 -20.89 -8.58
N SER A 307 5.19 -19.85 -9.40
CA SER A 307 5.79 -19.75 -10.73
C SER A 307 7.07 -18.91 -10.74
N THR A 308 7.76 -18.79 -9.62
CA THR A 308 9.01 -18.02 -9.53
C THR A 308 10.20 -18.87 -9.95
N GLY A 309 11.01 -18.39 -10.87
CA GLY A 309 12.25 -19.09 -11.30
C GLY A 309 11.96 -20.45 -11.96
N VAL A 310 12.30 -21.53 -11.28
CA VAL A 310 12.10 -22.92 -11.80
C VAL A 310 10.63 -23.35 -11.81
N GLY A 311 9.76 -22.64 -11.11
CA GLY A 311 8.32 -22.92 -11.09
C GLY A 311 7.60 -22.51 -12.37
N ASP A 312 8.12 -21.55 -13.13
CA ASP A 312 7.50 -21.01 -14.34
C ASP A 312 7.28 -22.11 -15.43
N PRO A 313 8.31 -22.89 -15.87
CA PRO A 313 8.11 -23.99 -16.79
C PRO A 313 7.21 -25.10 -16.25
N ILE A 314 7.21 -25.33 -14.93
CA ILE A 314 6.40 -26.37 -14.31
C ILE A 314 4.92 -25.96 -14.31
N ALA A 315 4.61 -24.72 -14.00
CA ALA A 315 3.26 -24.18 -14.08
C ALA A 315 2.71 -24.26 -15.51
N GLU A 316 3.52 -23.92 -16.52
CA GLU A 316 3.15 -24.09 -17.93
C GLU A 316 2.87 -25.55 -18.30
N ASP A 317 3.71 -26.48 -17.87
CA ASP A 317 3.52 -27.92 -18.11
C ASP A 317 2.23 -28.44 -17.46
N LEU A 318 1.94 -28.03 -16.23
CA LEU A 318 0.70 -28.37 -15.53
C LEU A 318 -0.54 -27.78 -16.23
N SER A 319 -0.44 -26.56 -16.75
CA SER A 319 -1.48 -25.93 -17.54
C SER A 319 -1.76 -26.71 -18.83
N ARG A 320 -0.70 -27.07 -19.59
CA ARG A 320 -0.82 -27.91 -20.81
C ARG A 320 -1.41 -29.30 -20.52
N ALA A 321 -1.18 -29.82 -19.33
CA ALA A 321 -1.74 -31.09 -18.88
C ALA A 321 -3.22 -30.98 -18.43
N GLY A 322 -3.83 -29.78 -18.52
CA GLY A 322 -5.24 -29.57 -18.21
C GLY A 322 -5.55 -29.37 -16.72
N LEU A 323 -4.53 -29.08 -15.89
CA LEU A 323 -4.79 -28.75 -14.49
C LEU A 323 -5.49 -27.39 -14.38
N SER A 324 -6.47 -27.30 -13.50
CA SER A 324 -7.14 -26.01 -13.17
C SER A 324 -6.18 -25.12 -12.42
N LEU A 325 -5.64 -24.11 -13.09
CA LEU A 325 -4.66 -23.17 -12.52
C LEU A 325 -5.23 -21.77 -12.40
N TRP A 326 -4.77 -21.07 -11.37
CA TRP A 326 -4.91 -19.64 -11.24
C TRP A 326 -3.88 -18.92 -12.12
N TYR A 327 -4.27 -17.79 -12.73
CA TYR A 327 -3.43 -17.02 -13.63
C TYR A 327 -3.14 -15.61 -13.08
N GLN A 328 -1.90 -15.18 -13.17
CA GLN A 328 -1.50 -13.78 -12.93
C GLN A 328 -1.40 -13.06 -14.28
N GLY A 329 -2.49 -12.39 -14.68
CA GLY A 329 -2.65 -11.93 -16.06
C GLY A 329 -2.72 -13.14 -17.02
N ASP A 330 -1.84 -13.19 -18.02
CA ASP A 330 -1.80 -14.27 -19.02
C ASP A 330 -0.90 -15.46 -18.62
N ARG A 331 -0.28 -15.44 -17.43
CA ARG A 331 0.68 -16.46 -17.00
C ARG A 331 0.08 -17.38 -15.94
N PRO A 332 0.24 -18.71 -16.08
CA PRO A 332 -0.21 -19.64 -15.06
C PRO A 332 0.68 -19.54 -13.82
N GLY A 333 0.04 -19.60 -12.64
CA GLY A 333 0.72 -19.57 -11.35
C GLY A 333 0.97 -18.17 -10.80
N PHE A 334 1.52 -18.11 -9.60
CA PHE A 334 1.76 -16.90 -8.83
C PHE A 334 3.26 -16.56 -8.83
N LYS A 335 3.62 -15.40 -9.40
CA LYS A 335 5.00 -14.94 -9.44
C LYS A 335 5.31 -14.03 -8.26
N PHE A 336 6.31 -14.40 -7.46
CA PHE A 336 6.78 -13.60 -6.35
C PHE A 336 7.60 -12.39 -6.79
N THR A 337 7.22 -11.26 -6.27
CA THR A 337 7.99 -10.02 -6.16
C THR A 337 7.88 -9.56 -4.71
N ASN A 338 8.64 -8.56 -4.29
CA ASN A 338 8.46 -8.01 -2.94
C ASN A 338 7.02 -7.54 -2.68
N GLU A 339 6.38 -6.98 -3.69
CA GLU A 339 5.00 -6.49 -3.58
C GLU A 339 4.00 -7.65 -3.49
N THR A 340 4.09 -8.62 -4.40
CA THR A 340 3.14 -9.75 -4.43
C THR A 340 3.33 -10.67 -3.23
N LYS A 341 4.57 -10.89 -2.74
CA LYS A 341 4.82 -11.64 -1.49
C LYS A 341 4.17 -10.93 -0.30
N ASN A 342 4.32 -9.61 -0.21
CA ASN A 342 3.68 -8.84 0.86
C ASN A 342 2.15 -8.94 0.81
N GLN A 343 1.55 -8.86 -0.37
CA GLN A 343 0.10 -9.00 -0.55
C GLN A 343 -0.38 -10.41 -0.15
N LEU A 344 0.35 -11.44 -0.56
CA LEU A 344 0.05 -12.84 -0.24
C LEU A 344 0.07 -13.10 1.27
N ILE A 345 1.16 -12.71 1.94
CA ILE A 345 1.33 -12.90 3.38
C ILE A 345 0.32 -12.09 4.19
N ASN A 346 0.04 -10.85 3.79
CA ASN A 346 -1.00 -10.05 4.44
C ASN A 346 -2.38 -10.68 4.31
N ASN A 347 -2.71 -11.27 3.15
CA ASN A 347 -3.97 -11.98 2.96
C ASN A 347 -4.10 -13.18 3.92
N LEU A 348 -3.03 -13.98 4.07
CA LEU A 348 -3.00 -15.08 5.03
C LEU A 348 -3.10 -14.58 6.48
N ALA A 349 -2.38 -13.51 6.83
CA ALA A 349 -2.41 -12.94 8.18
C ALA A 349 -3.82 -12.47 8.56
N ILE A 350 -4.52 -11.79 7.65
CA ILE A 350 -5.92 -11.39 7.84
C ILE A 350 -6.81 -12.62 8.02
N ALA A 351 -6.63 -13.65 7.18
CA ALA A 351 -7.44 -14.86 7.25
C ALA A 351 -7.27 -15.59 8.61
N ILE A 352 -6.07 -15.62 9.16
CA ILE A 352 -5.77 -16.21 10.48
C ILE A 352 -6.31 -15.31 11.60
N GLU A 353 -6.01 -14.01 11.61
CA GLU A 353 -6.46 -13.10 12.67
C GLU A 353 -7.97 -13.04 12.81
N GLN A 354 -8.68 -13.13 11.69
CA GLN A 354 -10.14 -13.08 11.64
C GLN A 354 -10.79 -14.47 11.65
N ARG A 355 -9.99 -15.53 11.83
CA ARG A 355 -10.46 -16.93 11.82
C ARG A 355 -11.28 -17.27 10.58
N ARG A 356 -10.89 -16.75 9.43
CA ARG A 356 -11.52 -17.04 8.13
C ARG A 356 -11.11 -18.39 7.57
N ILE A 357 -10.06 -19.00 8.13
CA ILE A 357 -9.57 -20.35 7.81
C ILE A 357 -9.30 -21.13 9.09
N THR A 358 -9.41 -22.45 9.01
CA THR A 358 -8.96 -23.36 10.05
C THR A 358 -8.13 -24.49 9.46
N PHE A 359 -7.26 -25.08 10.25
CA PHE A 359 -6.37 -26.16 9.84
C PHE A 359 -6.11 -27.15 10.96
N PRO A 360 -5.86 -28.43 10.66
CA PRO A 360 -5.47 -29.43 11.63
C PRO A 360 -4.18 -29.02 12.37
N ASN A 361 -3.94 -29.61 13.53
CA ASN A 361 -2.71 -29.40 14.29
C ASN A 361 -1.50 -30.06 13.61
N GLU A 362 -1.05 -29.47 12.50
CA GLU A 362 0.17 -29.87 11.80
C GLU A 362 1.36 -29.13 12.41
N ALA A 363 2.22 -29.86 13.12
CA ALA A 363 3.30 -29.26 13.90
C ALA A 363 4.24 -28.39 13.05
N ILE A 364 4.59 -28.84 11.84
CA ILE A 364 5.48 -28.11 10.93
C ILE A 364 4.85 -26.78 10.50
N LEU A 365 3.60 -26.81 10.06
CA LEU A 365 2.88 -25.60 9.66
C LEU A 365 2.76 -24.59 10.82
N VAL A 366 2.41 -25.10 12.01
CA VAL A 366 2.26 -24.25 13.20
C VAL A 366 3.60 -23.64 13.61
N ASP A 367 4.69 -24.38 13.54
CA ASP A 367 6.04 -23.89 13.86
C ASP A 367 6.52 -22.85 12.84
N GLU A 368 6.30 -23.07 11.54
CA GLU A 368 6.63 -22.09 10.50
C GLU A 368 5.81 -20.79 10.67
N LEU A 369 4.50 -20.89 10.90
CA LEU A 369 3.65 -19.71 11.15
C LEU A 369 4.08 -18.92 12.39
N ASN A 370 4.48 -19.62 13.49
CA ASN A 370 4.97 -18.95 14.70
C ASN A 370 6.33 -18.29 14.51
N ALA A 371 7.20 -18.89 13.66
CA ALA A 371 8.53 -18.39 13.40
C ALA A 371 8.58 -17.29 12.34
N TYR A 372 7.52 -17.13 11.54
CA TYR A 372 7.49 -16.17 10.44
C TYR A 372 7.57 -14.74 10.94
N GLU A 373 8.52 -13.99 10.43
CA GLU A 373 8.82 -12.63 10.90
C GLU A 373 8.85 -11.63 9.74
N TYR A 374 8.87 -10.36 10.09
CA TYR A 374 9.13 -9.29 9.16
C TYR A 374 10.34 -8.49 9.58
N SER A 375 11.06 -7.98 8.61
CA SER A 375 12.13 -7.00 8.80
C SER A 375 11.79 -5.72 8.04
N ILE A 376 12.32 -4.61 8.53
CA ILE A 376 12.17 -3.32 7.85
C ILE A 376 13.52 -2.97 7.24
N THR A 377 13.54 -2.83 5.91
CA THR A 377 14.75 -2.42 5.19
C THR A 377 15.08 -0.96 5.51
N ASP A 378 16.33 -0.54 5.25
CA ASP A 378 16.78 0.86 5.43
C ASP A 378 15.89 1.89 4.71
N GLY A 379 15.21 1.48 3.65
CA GLY A 379 14.23 2.28 2.91
C GLY A 379 12.80 2.20 3.47
N GLY A 380 12.59 1.66 4.68
CA GLY A 380 11.27 1.58 5.33
C GLY A 380 10.30 0.57 4.71
N ARG A 381 10.78 -0.35 3.86
CA ARG A 381 9.95 -1.40 3.24
C ARG A 381 9.92 -2.63 4.14
N ILE A 382 8.73 -3.20 4.29
CA ILE A 382 8.54 -4.46 4.99
C ILE A 382 8.99 -5.61 4.06
N LYS A 383 9.80 -6.52 4.59
CA LYS A 383 10.20 -7.78 3.97
C LYS A 383 9.76 -8.91 4.90
N TYR A 384 8.97 -9.83 4.39
CA TYR A 384 8.50 -11.02 5.10
C TYR A 384 9.35 -12.23 4.79
N GLY A 385 9.58 -13.10 5.78
CA GLY A 385 10.29 -14.37 5.60
C GLY A 385 10.44 -15.17 6.88
N ALA A 386 10.91 -16.39 6.75
CA ALA A 386 11.40 -17.16 7.89
C ALA A 386 12.76 -16.61 8.35
N PRO A 387 13.12 -16.74 9.63
CA PRO A 387 14.46 -16.47 10.13
C PRO A 387 15.51 -17.36 9.45
N ASP A 388 16.77 -16.93 9.49
CA ASP A 388 17.88 -17.69 8.93
C ASP A 388 17.91 -19.12 9.48
N GLY A 389 17.99 -20.10 8.56
CA GLY A 389 18.02 -21.53 8.89
C GLY A 389 16.66 -22.17 9.15
N LYS A 390 15.56 -21.46 8.94
CA LYS A 390 14.20 -22.01 8.99
C LYS A 390 13.54 -22.00 7.60
N HIS A 391 12.57 -22.89 7.43
CA HIS A 391 11.77 -23.00 6.21
C HIS A 391 10.47 -22.20 6.34
N ASP A 392 9.88 -21.81 5.20
CA ASP A 392 8.56 -21.16 5.11
C ASP A 392 7.63 -21.83 4.07
N ASP A 393 7.99 -23.02 3.61
CA ASP A 393 7.30 -23.73 2.53
C ASP A 393 5.84 -24.05 2.87
N ALA A 394 5.57 -24.51 4.09
CA ALA A 394 4.21 -24.80 4.55
C ALA A 394 3.37 -23.53 4.71
N CYS A 395 3.99 -22.48 5.20
CA CYS A 395 3.37 -21.15 5.30
C CYS A 395 3.02 -20.59 3.91
N ILE A 396 3.93 -20.68 2.94
CA ILE A 396 3.73 -20.21 1.56
C ILE A 396 2.64 -21.02 0.86
N SER A 397 2.67 -22.35 0.97
CA SER A 397 1.63 -23.21 0.41
C SER A 397 0.23 -22.87 0.94
N LEU A 398 0.09 -22.68 2.25
CA LEU A 398 -1.16 -22.22 2.86
C LEU A 398 -1.57 -20.83 2.35
N ALA A 399 -0.62 -19.90 2.21
CA ALA A 399 -0.88 -18.56 1.71
C ALA A 399 -1.38 -18.55 0.26
N LEU A 400 -0.81 -19.41 -0.61
CA LEU A 400 -1.25 -19.59 -1.99
C LEU A 400 -2.67 -20.17 -2.07
N ALA A 401 -3.00 -21.15 -1.22
CA ALA A 401 -4.36 -21.69 -1.12
C ALA A 401 -5.36 -20.61 -0.67
N CYS A 402 -5.01 -19.79 0.33
CA CYS A 402 -5.83 -18.68 0.78
C CYS A 402 -6.02 -17.59 -0.29
N TRP A 403 -5.02 -17.40 -1.16
CA TRP A 403 -5.12 -16.48 -2.29
C TRP A 403 -6.16 -16.91 -3.30
N ALA A 404 -6.21 -18.22 -3.60
CA ALA A 404 -7.23 -18.80 -4.48
C ALA A 404 -8.65 -18.58 -3.94
N LEU A 405 -8.86 -18.74 -2.63
CA LEU A 405 -10.16 -18.47 -2.00
C LEU A 405 -10.63 -17.03 -2.19
N LYS A 406 -9.72 -16.07 -2.10
CA LYS A 406 -10.04 -14.65 -2.30
C LYS A 406 -10.43 -14.38 -3.76
N SER A 407 -9.73 -14.97 -4.72
CA SER A 407 -9.99 -14.80 -6.15
C SER A 407 -11.37 -15.34 -6.55
N GLN A 408 -11.74 -16.50 -6.06
CA GLN A 408 -13.07 -17.09 -6.32
C GLN A 408 -14.23 -16.24 -5.77
N LEU A 409 -14.06 -15.62 -4.62
CA LEU A 409 -15.07 -14.72 -4.04
C LEU A 409 -15.28 -13.47 -4.90
N VAL A 410 -14.21 -12.91 -5.46
CA VAL A 410 -14.29 -11.75 -6.35
C VAL A 410 -15.00 -12.12 -7.65
N GLU A 411 -14.66 -13.27 -8.26
CA GLU A 411 -15.34 -13.77 -9.48
C GLU A 411 -16.83 -14.05 -9.25
N ALA A 412 -17.17 -14.68 -8.13
CA ALA A 412 -18.56 -14.96 -7.78
C ALA A 412 -19.38 -13.67 -7.54
N GLN A 413 -18.79 -12.66 -6.90
CA GLN A 413 -19.42 -11.35 -6.69
C GLN A 413 -19.62 -10.60 -8.02
N VAL A 414 -18.62 -10.62 -8.91
CA VAL A 414 -18.72 -10.00 -10.24
C VAL A 414 -19.81 -10.67 -11.07
N LEU A 415 -19.88 -12.01 -11.07
CA LEU A 415 -20.92 -12.76 -11.76
C LEU A 415 -22.31 -12.46 -11.18
N ALA A 416 -22.48 -12.38 -9.86
CA ALA A 416 -23.74 -12.03 -9.23
C ALA A 416 -24.19 -10.60 -9.63
N THR A 417 -23.28 -9.63 -9.60
CA THR A 417 -23.59 -8.24 -9.99
C THR A 417 -23.95 -8.12 -11.49
N VAL A 418 -23.29 -8.92 -12.35
CA VAL A 418 -23.60 -8.95 -13.79
C VAL A 418 -24.95 -9.60 -14.03
N THR A 419 -25.31 -10.68 -13.33
CA THR A 419 -26.63 -11.34 -13.44
C THR A 419 -27.75 -10.44 -12.95
N GLU A 420 -27.58 -9.76 -11.79
CA GLU A 420 -28.57 -8.78 -11.32
C GLU A 420 -28.76 -7.63 -12.30
N SER A 421 -27.68 -7.11 -12.91
CA SER A 421 -27.76 -6.05 -13.92
C SER A 421 -28.41 -6.50 -15.26
N LEU A 422 -28.37 -7.79 -15.57
CA LEU A 422 -29.03 -8.36 -16.74
C LEU A 422 -30.52 -8.63 -16.49
N ASP A 423 -30.87 -9.07 -15.28
CA ASP A 423 -32.28 -9.27 -14.87
C ASP A 423 -33.03 -7.93 -14.78
N ASP A 424 -32.38 -6.88 -14.25
CA ASP A 424 -32.94 -5.52 -14.25
C ASP A 424 -33.19 -4.98 -15.69
N ARG A 425 -32.36 -5.35 -16.65
CA ARG A 425 -32.56 -4.95 -18.06
C ARG A 425 -33.65 -5.75 -18.75
N GLN A 426 -33.91 -6.96 -18.33
CA GLN A 426 -35.05 -7.77 -18.87
C GLN A 426 -36.39 -7.41 -18.23
N GLY A 427 -36.38 -6.91 -16.97
CA GLY A 427 -37.59 -6.43 -16.29
C GLY A 427 -38.14 -5.10 -16.80
N HIS A 428 -37.41 -4.35 -17.62
CA HIS A 428 -37.87 -3.08 -18.23
C HIS A 428 -38.22 -3.20 -19.72
N GLY A 429 -38.31 -4.40 -20.24
CA GLY A 429 -38.55 -4.71 -21.67
C GLY A 429 -39.98 -5.06 -22.08
N GLU A 430 -41.02 -4.85 -21.25
CA GLU A 430 -42.41 -5.01 -21.66
C GLU A 430 -43.22 -3.73 -21.45
N LEU A 431 -43.80 -3.27 -22.55
CA LEU A 431 -44.79 -2.22 -22.75
C LEU A 431 -44.27 -0.91 -23.39
N VAL A 432 -43.95 -0.96 -24.67
CA VAL A 432 -44.43 0.07 -25.60
C VAL A 432 -44.72 -0.60 -26.94
N GLU A 433 -45.96 -1.07 -27.11
CA GLU A 433 -46.57 -1.27 -28.43
C GLU A 433 -47.04 0.06 -29.01
N SER A 434 -46.65 0.25 -30.24
CA SER A 434 -47.32 0.99 -31.32
C SER A 434 -47.94 2.35 -31.04
N ASN A 435 -47.38 3.35 -31.68
CA ASN A 435 -48.16 4.15 -32.61
C ASN A 435 -47.23 4.87 -33.62
N ALA A 436 -47.35 4.40 -34.87
CA ALA A 436 -46.82 5.06 -36.03
C ALA A 436 -47.66 6.33 -36.32
N VAL A 437 -46.99 7.49 -36.47
CA VAL A 437 -47.45 8.54 -37.39
C VAL A 437 -46.20 9.21 -37.95
N ASN A 438 -46.16 9.22 -39.29
CA ASN A 438 -45.28 10.04 -40.13
C ASN A 438 -45.30 11.50 -39.72
N GLU A 439 -44.13 12.18 -39.83
CA GLU A 439 -44.07 13.39 -40.65
C GLU A 439 -42.62 13.85 -40.81
N GLU A 440 -42.31 14.11 -42.06
CA GLU A 440 -41.15 14.82 -42.59
C GLU A 440 -40.90 16.15 -41.86
N TYR A 441 -39.65 16.57 -41.69
CA TYR A 441 -39.21 17.87 -42.19
C TYR A 441 -37.69 17.95 -42.29
N ARG A 442 -37.29 18.49 -43.43
CA ARG A 442 -35.95 18.89 -43.87
C ARG A 442 -35.42 20.11 -43.09
N GLY A 443 -34.11 20.18 -42.98
CA GLY A 443 -33.29 21.38 -43.29
C GLY A 443 -32.93 22.30 -42.13
N TYR A 444 -31.76 22.38 -41.79
CA TYR A 444 -30.63 23.34 -41.93
C TYR A 444 -29.45 22.90 -41.07
#